data_59ed02adf176f3b1e46e1d53adacf5a5
#
_entry.id   59ed02adf176f3b1e46e1d53adacf5a5
#
_cell.length_a   1.000
_cell.length_b   1.000
_cell.length_c   1.000
_cell.angle_alpha   90.00
_cell.angle_beta   90.00
_cell.angle_gamma   90.00
#
_symmetry.space_group_name_H-M   'P 1'
#
loop_
_entity.id
_entity.type
_entity.pdbx_description
1 polymer ?
#
loop_
_entity_poly.entity_id
_entity_poly.type
_entity_poly.pdbx_seq_one_letter_code
_entity_poly.pdbx_strand_id
1 'polypeptide(L)'
;MRSDLINLIVPEKTLNRDGFLSKEILHKTEVFAEEKGIKRAEFYAAAREGITITKMMVVDRYDFESAIVEIDGKKKKPYRVEHEGATYRIIRTYIPENSMQMELYLQEEEDG
;
A
#
# COMPACT_ATOMS: atom_id res chain seq x y z
N MET A 1 -14.65 -6.80 16.11
CA MET A 1 -13.64 -6.25 15.21
C MET A 1 -13.35 -7.23 14.08
N ARG A 2 -13.50 -6.78 12.87
CA ARG A 2 -13.37 -7.67 11.72
C ARG A 2 -12.08 -7.35 10.96
N SER A 3 -11.14 -8.30 10.97
CA SER A 3 -9.91 -8.17 10.22
C SER A 3 -10.00 -8.92 8.92
N ASP A 4 -9.57 -8.29 7.83
CA ASP A 4 -9.51 -8.90 6.50
C ASP A 4 -8.07 -9.17 6.13
N LEU A 5 -7.87 -10.11 5.21
CA LEU A 5 -6.55 -10.37 4.65
C LEU A 5 -6.36 -9.48 3.42
N ILE A 6 -5.21 -8.83 3.36
CA ILE A 6 -4.80 -8.05 2.20
C ILE A 6 -3.41 -8.46 1.79
N ASN A 7 -3.02 -8.13 0.56
CA ASN A 7 -1.64 -8.29 0.11
C ASN A 7 -0.98 -6.92 0.01
N LEU A 8 0.14 -6.76 0.70
CA LEU A 8 1.02 -5.62 0.54
C LEU A 8 1.98 -5.95 -0.60
N ILE A 9 2.11 -5.05 -1.56
CA ILE A 9 2.83 -5.35 -2.80
C ILE A 9 3.98 -4.38 -3.02
N VAL A 10 5.17 -4.94 -3.27
CA VAL A 10 6.32 -4.20 -3.78
C VAL A 10 6.56 -4.69 -5.22
N PRO A 11 6.26 -3.89 -6.22
CA PRO A 11 6.57 -4.27 -7.61
C PRO A 11 8.06 -4.10 -7.90
N GLU A 12 8.63 -5.04 -8.64
CA GLU A 12 9.99 -4.95 -9.12
C GLU A 12 9.98 -5.09 -10.64
N LYS A 13 10.52 -4.10 -11.31
CA LYS A 13 10.62 -4.10 -12.77
C LYS A 13 12.01 -4.50 -13.18
N THR A 14 12.10 -5.49 -14.07
CA THR A 14 13.38 -5.93 -14.62
C THR A 14 13.49 -5.47 -16.08
N LEU A 15 14.70 -5.10 -16.47
CA LEU A 15 14.98 -4.67 -17.84
C LEU A 15 15.73 -5.77 -18.58
N ASN A 16 15.51 -5.87 -19.91
CA ASN A 16 16.29 -6.78 -20.73
C ASN A 16 17.62 -6.12 -21.11
N ARG A 17 18.43 -6.81 -21.91
CA ARG A 17 19.75 -6.31 -22.35
C ARG A 17 19.70 -4.97 -23.06
N ASP A 18 18.60 -4.67 -23.73
CA ASP A 18 18.44 -3.45 -24.51
C ASP A 18 17.84 -2.31 -23.69
N GLY A 19 17.63 -2.52 -22.39
CA GLY A 19 17.07 -1.51 -21.50
C GLY A 19 15.55 -1.41 -21.51
N PHE A 20 14.86 -2.31 -22.21
CA PHE A 20 13.40 -2.33 -22.25
C PHE A 20 12.83 -3.17 -21.11
N LEU A 21 11.62 -2.81 -20.67
CA LEU A 21 10.93 -3.55 -19.65
C LEU A 21 10.67 -4.98 -20.11
N SER A 22 11.27 -5.94 -19.42
CA SER A 22 11.13 -7.35 -19.74
C SER A 22 10.00 -8.00 -18.93
N LYS A 23 9.90 -7.62 -17.66
CA LYS A 23 9.06 -8.35 -16.74
C LYS A 23 8.81 -7.53 -15.47
N GLU A 24 7.64 -7.69 -14.87
CA GLU A 24 7.34 -7.14 -13.56
C GLU A 24 7.13 -8.30 -12.59
N ILE A 25 7.85 -8.27 -11.47
CA ILE A 25 7.68 -9.22 -10.39
C ILE A 25 6.94 -8.52 -9.26
N LEU A 26 5.86 -9.13 -8.78
CA LEU A 26 5.11 -8.59 -7.66
C LEU A 26 5.47 -9.36 -6.39
N HIS A 27 6.16 -8.68 -5.47
CA HIS A 27 6.47 -9.26 -4.17
C HIS A 27 5.26 -9.00 -3.26
N LYS A 28 4.49 -10.05 -2.99
CA LYS A 28 3.26 -9.94 -2.20
C LYS A 28 3.46 -10.50 -0.80
N THR A 29 3.03 -9.75 0.19
CA THR A 29 3.03 -10.18 1.59
C THR A 29 1.61 -10.10 2.12
N GLU A 30 1.05 -11.24 2.52
CA GLU A 30 -0.30 -11.28 3.07
C GLU A 30 -0.27 -10.90 4.53
N VAL A 31 -1.11 -9.94 4.90
CA VAL A 31 -1.22 -9.45 6.27
C VAL A 31 -2.69 -9.21 6.63
N PHE A 32 -2.97 -9.19 7.93
CA PHE A 32 -4.30 -8.81 8.41
C PHE A 32 -4.43 -7.29 8.42
N ALA A 33 -5.60 -6.80 8.03
CA ALA A 33 -5.90 -5.38 8.04
C ALA A 33 -7.33 -5.16 8.50
N GLU A 34 -7.57 -3.99 9.07
CA GLU A 34 -8.91 -3.57 9.47
C GLU A 34 -9.27 -2.32 8.70
N GLU A 35 -10.40 -2.36 8.01
CA GLU A 35 -10.89 -1.18 7.30
C GLU A 35 -11.55 -0.24 8.30
N LYS A 36 -11.20 1.04 8.21
CA LYS A 36 -11.76 2.09 9.07
C LYS A 36 -12.30 3.24 8.25
N GLY A 37 -13.18 4.03 8.84
CA GLY A 37 -13.70 5.22 8.19
C GLY A 37 -12.60 6.25 7.93
N ILE A 38 -12.69 6.92 6.81
CA ILE A 38 -11.74 7.97 6.44
C ILE A 38 -12.05 9.22 7.24
N LYS A 39 -11.04 9.79 7.89
CA LYS A 39 -11.21 11.05 8.62
C LYS A 39 -11.51 12.16 7.61
N ARG A 40 -12.53 12.98 7.91
CA ARG A 40 -12.97 14.03 6.99
C ARG A 40 -11.85 15.00 6.61
N ALA A 41 -11.02 15.39 7.59
CA ALA A 41 -9.91 16.30 7.33
C ALA A 41 -8.91 15.71 6.34
N GLU A 42 -8.61 14.42 6.46
CA GLU A 42 -7.70 13.73 5.52
C GLU A 42 -8.30 13.65 4.12
N PHE A 43 -9.58 13.34 4.04
CA PHE A 43 -10.27 13.27 2.76
C PHE A 43 -10.22 14.60 2.02
N TYR A 44 -10.53 15.70 2.71
CA TYR A 44 -10.54 17.02 2.09
C TYR A 44 -9.13 17.52 1.77
N ALA A 45 -8.15 17.23 2.62
CA ALA A 45 -6.77 17.61 2.35
C ALA A 45 -6.25 16.96 1.07
N ALA A 46 -6.55 15.67 0.87
CA ALA A 46 -6.18 14.95 -0.35
C ALA A 46 -6.93 15.51 -1.56
N ALA A 47 -8.23 15.80 -1.41
CA ALA A 47 -9.07 16.32 -2.50
C ALA A 47 -8.55 17.64 -3.04
N ARG A 48 -7.98 18.51 -2.19
CA ARG A 48 -7.38 19.78 -2.63
C ARG A 48 -6.21 19.57 -3.57
N GLU A 49 -5.54 18.41 -3.48
CA GLU A 49 -4.42 18.07 -4.35
C GLU A 49 -4.84 17.17 -5.50
N GLY A 50 -6.14 17.01 -5.72
CA GLY A 50 -6.67 16.19 -6.79
C GLY A 50 -6.63 14.69 -6.50
N ILE A 51 -6.46 14.29 -5.25
CA ILE A 51 -6.37 12.89 -4.83
C ILE A 51 -7.66 12.49 -4.13
N THR A 52 -8.22 11.35 -4.55
CA THR A 52 -9.40 10.77 -3.89
C THR A 52 -8.98 9.59 -3.04
N ILE A 53 -9.13 9.72 -1.72
CA ILE A 53 -8.92 8.60 -0.82
C ILE A 53 -10.16 7.71 -0.89
N THR A 54 -9.97 6.47 -1.33
CA THR A 54 -11.06 5.52 -1.48
C THR A 54 -11.30 4.74 -0.19
N LYS A 55 -10.23 4.42 0.53
CA LYS A 55 -10.28 3.51 1.67
C LYS A 55 -9.15 3.82 2.63
N MET A 56 -9.38 3.59 3.91
CA MET A 56 -8.34 3.63 4.93
C MET A 56 -8.31 2.28 5.64
N MET A 57 -7.12 1.71 5.76
CA MET A 57 -6.94 0.44 6.45
C MET A 57 -5.86 0.57 7.51
N VAL A 58 -5.98 -0.23 8.56
CA VAL A 58 -5.00 -0.27 9.64
C VAL A 58 -4.35 -1.64 9.64
N VAL A 59 -3.03 -1.65 9.63
CA VAL A 59 -2.23 -2.88 9.71
C VAL A 59 -1.31 -2.80 10.91
N ASP A 60 -0.78 -3.96 11.33
CA ASP A 60 0.26 -4.01 12.33
C ASP A 60 1.55 -3.45 11.73
N ARG A 61 2.24 -2.61 12.49
CA ARG A 61 3.47 -1.97 12.03
C ARG A 61 4.54 -2.98 11.64
N TYR A 62 4.70 -4.05 12.41
CA TYR A 62 5.69 -5.08 12.09
C TYR A 62 5.33 -5.85 10.83
N ASP A 63 4.04 -6.08 10.60
CA ASP A 63 3.60 -6.74 9.37
C ASP A 63 3.96 -5.89 8.16
N PHE A 64 3.77 -4.58 8.25
CA PHE A 64 4.16 -3.68 7.15
C PHE A 64 5.67 -3.71 6.92
N GLU A 65 6.45 -3.65 8.00
CA GLU A 65 7.91 -3.70 7.90
C GLU A 65 8.40 -5.02 7.30
N SER A 66 7.72 -6.13 7.59
CA SER A 66 8.07 -7.43 7.04
C SER A 66 7.85 -7.53 5.53
N ALA A 67 7.05 -6.62 4.97
CA ALA A 67 6.77 -6.59 3.54
C ALA A 67 7.78 -5.75 2.76
N ILE A 68 8.73 -5.12 3.43
CA ILE A 68 9.79 -4.35 2.78
C ILE A 68 10.74 -5.32 2.09
N VAL A 69 11.04 -5.06 0.82
CA VAL A 69 11.89 -5.91 -0.02
C VAL A 69 13.14 -5.14 -0.41
N GLU A 70 14.29 -5.81 -0.34
CA GLU A 70 15.54 -5.22 -0.82
C GLU A 70 15.71 -5.54 -2.30
N ILE A 71 15.82 -4.48 -3.11
CA ILE A 71 16.00 -4.59 -4.56
C ILE A 71 17.18 -3.72 -4.95
N ASP A 72 18.18 -4.33 -5.56
CA ASP A 72 19.41 -3.64 -5.98
C ASP A 72 20.07 -2.86 -4.83
N GLY A 73 20.09 -3.46 -3.62
CA GLY A 73 20.69 -2.86 -2.45
C GLY A 73 19.87 -1.78 -1.77
N LYS A 74 18.65 -1.54 -2.24
CA LYS A 74 17.76 -0.53 -1.67
C LYS A 74 16.52 -1.18 -1.09
N LYS A 75 16.10 -0.70 0.08
CA LYS A 75 14.88 -1.16 0.71
C LYS A 75 13.67 -0.48 0.07
N LYS A 76 12.76 -1.29 -0.46
CA LYS A 76 11.54 -0.81 -1.10
C LYS A 76 10.35 -1.12 -0.23
N LYS A 77 9.60 -0.10 0.13
CA LYS A 77 8.37 -0.23 0.91
C LYS A 77 7.20 -0.59 0.00
N PRO A 78 6.21 -1.34 0.50
CA PRO A 78 4.99 -1.55 -0.25
C PRO A 78 4.35 -0.22 -0.61
N TYR A 79 3.87 -0.10 -1.84
CA TYR A 79 3.08 1.06 -2.22
C TYR A 79 1.76 0.70 -2.90
N ARG A 80 1.48 -0.59 -2.98
CA ARG A 80 0.25 -1.10 -3.57
C ARG A 80 -0.38 -2.12 -2.63
N VAL A 81 -1.70 -2.15 -2.59
CA VAL A 81 -2.47 -3.09 -1.77
C VAL A 81 -3.49 -3.78 -2.66
N GLU A 82 -3.63 -5.09 -2.48
CA GLU A 82 -4.67 -5.88 -3.14
C GLU A 82 -5.64 -6.36 -2.08
N HIS A 83 -6.91 -6.06 -2.28
CA HIS A 83 -7.98 -6.44 -1.35
C HIS A 83 -9.25 -6.77 -2.12
N GLU A 84 -9.75 -7.99 -1.94
CA GLU A 84 -11.00 -8.45 -2.56
C GLU A 84 -11.04 -8.24 -4.09
N GLY A 85 -9.93 -8.53 -4.76
CA GLY A 85 -9.84 -8.42 -6.20
C GLY A 85 -9.59 -7.02 -6.74
N ALA A 86 -9.58 -6.02 -5.87
CA ALA A 86 -9.28 -4.64 -6.27
C ALA A 86 -7.85 -4.28 -5.86
N THR A 87 -7.24 -3.39 -6.62
CA THR A 87 -5.89 -2.90 -6.37
C THR A 87 -5.94 -1.44 -5.97
N TYR A 88 -5.17 -1.09 -4.95
CA TYR A 88 -5.11 0.26 -4.41
C TYR A 88 -3.66 0.72 -4.37
N ARG A 89 -3.45 2.01 -4.57
CA ARG A 89 -2.15 2.63 -4.35
C ARG A 89 -2.13 3.21 -2.94
N ILE A 90 -1.03 3.02 -2.22
CA ILE A 90 -0.83 3.65 -0.92
C ILE A 90 -0.41 5.09 -1.16
N ILE A 91 -1.27 6.03 -0.81
CA ILE A 91 -1.01 7.46 -1.00
C ILE A 91 -0.16 7.97 0.15
N ARG A 92 -0.46 7.51 1.36
CA ARG A 92 0.18 7.98 2.57
C ARG A 92 0.08 6.92 3.66
N THR A 93 1.09 6.88 4.52
CA THR A 93 1.06 6.07 5.74
C THR A 93 1.18 6.99 6.94
N TYR A 94 0.62 6.55 8.06
CA TYR A 94 0.69 7.30 9.31
C TYR A 94 0.74 6.34 10.49
N ILE A 95 1.69 6.59 11.40
CA ILE A 95 1.81 5.81 12.64
C ILE A 95 1.42 6.74 13.78
N PRO A 96 0.26 6.49 14.43
CA PRO A 96 -0.12 7.29 15.60
C PRO A 96 0.93 7.17 16.70
N GLU A 97 1.07 8.24 17.49
CA GLU A 97 2.06 8.28 18.57
C GLU A 97 1.90 7.08 19.52
N ASN A 98 3.03 6.43 19.82
CA ASN A 98 3.08 5.25 20.71
C ASN A 98 2.23 4.08 20.24
N SER A 99 1.99 3.97 18.93
CA SER A 99 1.16 2.90 18.39
C SER A 99 2.00 1.83 17.71
N MET A 100 1.52 0.59 17.81
CA MET A 100 2.05 -0.53 17.04
C MET A 100 1.30 -0.69 15.72
N GLN A 101 0.35 0.19 15.45
CA GLN A 101 -0.48 0.15 14.24
C GLN A 101 -0.07 1.23 13.26
N MET A 102 -0.28 0.96 11.97
CA MET A 102 -0.01 1.90 10.90
C MET A 102 -1.29 2.09 10.07
N GLU A 103 -1.63 3.34 9.81
CA GLU A 103 -2.75 3.67 8.94
C GLU A 103 -2.26 3.79 7.50
N LEU A 104 -2.99 3.13 6.59
CA LEU A 104 -2.72 3.19 5.16
C LEU A 104 -3.88 3.92 4.48
N TYR A 105 -3.57 5.02 3.82
CA TYR A 105 -4.56 5.78 3.05
C TYR A 105 -4.44 5.36 1.59
N LEU A 106 -5.53 4.85 1.03
CA LEU A 106 -5.53 4.13 -0.23
C LEU A 106 -6.40 4.81 -1.27
N GLN A 107 -5.92 4.79 -2.51
CA GLN A 107 -6.69 5.22 -3.67
C GLN A 107 -6.84 4.02 -4.60
N GLU A 108 -8.07 3.69 -4.97
CA GLU A 108 -8.32 2.59 -5.88
C GLU A 108 -7.70 2.90 -7.24
N GLU A 109 -6.98 1.91 -7.78
CA GLU A 109 -6.43 2.01 -9.12
C GLU A 109 -7.44 1.42 -10.09
N GLU A 110 -7.75 2.19 -11.14
CA GLU A 110 -8.61 1.70 -12.19
C GLU A 110 -7.80 0.81 -13.12
N ASP A 111 -8.38 -0.31 -13.52
CA ASP A 111 -7.81 -1.16 -14.56
C ASP A 111 -7.98 -0.43 -15.88
N GLY A 112 -6.89 0.20 -16.29
CA GLY A 112 -6.89 1.00 -17.50
C GLY A 112 -6.64 0.21 -18.75
#